data_de00702640da54c2f1035fcd5bdd6639
#
_entry.id   de00702640da54c2f1035fcd5bdd6639
#
_cell.length_a   1.000
_cell.length_b   1.000
_cell.length_c   1.000
_cell.angle_alpha   90.00
_cell.angle_beta   90.00
_cell.angle_gamma   90.00
#
_symmetry.space_group_name_H-M   'P 1'
#
loop_
_entity.id
_entity.type
_entity.pdbx_description
1 polymer ?
#
loop_
_entity_poly.entity_id
_entity_poly.type
_entity_poly.pdbx_seq_one_letter_code
_entity_poly.pdbx_strand_id
1 'polypeptide(L)'
;MGIAAPTIDELARIARQYHLNLSLEDLTIFQAGIEGSLGSYRRLSELDEPKLPVKYPRGPGYRPSQSENPLNAWYWRCSIKGQSKGKLEGKKIAIKDNICVAGIHMMNGSAVLEGFVPDVDATVVTRILDEGGEITGKAVCEDFCFSGASFTSATGPVHNPHNPAYNAGGSSSGSTALVVAGDCDMAMGGDQGGSIRIPCSWSGAYGLKPTWGLVPYTGVFPIEATLDHTGPIAATTADVALLLEVIAGKDPYDPRQAEVITKPYTKSLVGDVKGLKFGVVKEGFGWEGISEKDVDESVLSASAIFEELGGQVKEISIPMHRDGIHVWNAVATEGALAQMILHDGMGLNWAGYYTTALVDYYGRARRVMADNFSDTVKSVILLGQYMADKYYGRYYAKGQNLVPVLRAAYDKALEDVDLLIMPTVPMKATLIPVDPTVAEYFKIALGMLQNTAPIDCSHHPAMNVPCAKSNGLPVGMMLIGRLFEDDVVLRAADAFEKTGVYK
;
A
#
# COMPACT_ATOMS: atom_id res chain seq x y z
N MET A 1 3.02 -6.26 31.90
CA MET A 1 1.98 -6.35 32.97
C MET A 1 1.59 -7.80 33.14
N GLY A 2 1.46 -8.26 34.40
CA GLY A 2 0.96 -9.62 34.65
C GLY A 2 -0.51 -9.77 34.23
N ILE A 3 -0.89 -10.95 33.76
CA ILE A 3 -2.28 -11.27 33.36
C ILE A 3 -3.13 -11.44 34.64
N ALA A 4 -4.06 -10.51 34.87
CA ALA A 4 -4.99 -10.49 35.99
C ALA A 4 -6.34 -11.10 35.61
N ALA A 5 -7.05 -11.65 36.59
CA ALA A 5 -8.44 -12.05 36.41
C ALA A 5 -9.33 -10.83 36.15
N PRO A 6 -10.36 -10.94 35.28
CA PRO A 6 -11.32 -9.88 35.10
C PRO A 6 -12.15 -9.67 36.37
N THR A 7 -12.51 -8.43 36.66
CA THR A 7 -13.48 -8.11 37.71
C THR A 7 -14.90 -8.47 37.29
N ILE A 8 -15.81 -8.63 38.23
CA ILE A 8 -17.24 -8.85 37.97
C ILE A 8 -17.82 -7.71 37.10
N ASP A 9 -17.42 -6.46 37.36
CA ASP A 9 -17.89 -5.29 36.58
C ASP A 9 -17.42 -5.36 35.12
N GLU A 10 -16.18 -5.80 34.87
CA GLU A 10 -15.67 -6.02 33.51
C GLU A 10 -16.46 -7.12 32.80
N LEU A 11 -16.72 -8.25 33.46
CA LEU A 11 -17.54 -9.34 32.90
C LEU A 11 -18.97 -8.87 32.64
N ALA A 12 -19.59 -8.09 33.54
CA ALA A 12 -20.92 -7.55 33.38
C ALA A 12 -20.98 -6.57 32.18
N ARG A 13 -19.94 -5.73 31.98
CA ARG A 13 -19.82 -4.85 30.81
C ARG A 13 -19.72 -5.66 29.51
N ILE A 14 -18.88 -6.71 29.50
CA ILE A 14 -18.75 -7.61 28.34
C ILE A 14 -20.07 -8.32 28.06
N ALA A 15 -20.73 -8.87 29.06
CA ALA A 15 -22.00 -9.55 28.90
C ALA A 15 -23.05 -8.64 28.25
N ARG A 16 -23.17 -7.38 28.71
CA ARG A 16 -24.07 -6.39 28.06
C ARG A 16 -23.72 -6.12 26.61
N GLN A 17 -22.44 -6.00 26.28
CA GLN A 17 -21.98 -5.77 24.90
C GLN A 17 -22.42 -6.91 23.96
N TYR A 18 -22.45 -8.15 24.47
CA TYR A 18 -22.85 -9.33 23.69
C TYR A 18 -24.29 -9.76 23.94
N HIS A 19 -25.11 -8.92 24.57
CA HIS A 19 -26.53 -9.20 24.88
C HIS A 19 -26.74 -10.48 25.69
N LEU A 20 -25.77 -10.85 26.52
CA LEU A 20 -25.88 -11.97 27.45
C LEU A 20 -26.59 -11.52 28.73
N ASN A 21 -27.65 -12.22 29.11
CA ASN A 21 -28.41 -11.95 30.33
C ASN A 21 -27.91 -12.86 31.45
N LEU A 22 -26.83 -12.44 32.12
CA LEU A 22 -26.17 -13.19 33.20
C LEU A 22 -26.44 -12.52 34.54
N SER A 23 -26.80 -13.32 35.56
CA SER A 23 -26.93 -12.87 36.94
C SER A 23 -25.56 -12.64 37.59
N LEU A 24 -25.52 -12.00 38.75
CA LEU A 24 -24.30 -11.85 39.53
C LEU A 24 -23.72 -13.22 39.94
N GLU A 25 -24.55 -14.17 40.25
CA GLU A 25 -24.16 -15.56 40.56
C GLU A 25 -23.49 -16.20 39.33
N ASP A 26 -24.11 -16.09 38.14
CA ASP A 26 -23.52 -16.59 36.89
C ASP A 26 -22.16 -15.97 36.63
N LEU A 27 -22.04 -14.65 36.74
CA LEU A 27 -20.78 -13.92 36.52
C LEU A 27 -19.69 -14.37 37.49
N THR A 28 -20.03 -14.70 38.72
CA THR A 28 -19.09 -15.21 39.72
C THR A 28 -18.59 -16.61 39.33
N ILE A 29 -19.47 -17.49 38.87
CA ILE A 29 -19.11 -18.80 38.35
C ILE A 29 -18.21 -18.69 37.11
N PHE A 30 -18.56 -17.85 36.15
CA PHE A 30 -17.74 -17.58 34.98
C PHE A 30 -16.37 -17.02 35.34
N GLN A 31 -16.28 -16.09 36.30
CA GLN A 31 -14.99 -15.55 36.76
C GLN A 31 -14.06 -16.64 37.28
N ALA A 32 -14.59 -17.59 38.07
CA ALA A 32 -13.78 -18.70 38.57
C ALA A 32 -13.30 -19.62 37.44
N GLY A 33 -14.15 -19.89 36.44
CA GLY A 33 -13.77 -20.68 35.25
C GLY A 33 -12.73 -19.98 34.38
N ILE A 34 -12.88 -18.67 34.20
CA ILE A 34 -11.94 -17.83 33.43
C ILE A 34 -10.55 -17.83 34.11
N GLU A 35 -10.49 -17.71 35.45
CA GLU A 35 -9.21 -17.75 36.18
C GLU A 35 -8.42 -19.03 35.87
N GLY A 36 -9.10 -20.18 35.80
CA GLY A 36 -8.47 -21.43 35.37
C GLY A 36 -7.85 -21.35 33.95
N SER A 37 -8.54 -20.72 33.02
CA SER A 37 -8.09 -20.56 31.63
C SER A 37 -6.92 -19.56 31.50
N LEU A 38 -6.83 -18.55 32.37
CA LEU A 38 -5.76 -17.55 32.36
C LEU A 38 -4.38 -18.14 32.64
N GLY A 39 -4.31 -19.35 33.25
CA GLY A 39 -3.05 -20.08 33.42
C GLY A 39 -2.30 -20.30 32.10
N SER A 40 -3.01 -20.59 31.00
CA SER A 40 -2.42 -20.73 29.67
C SER A 40 -1.81 -19.43 29.16
N TYR A 41 -2.49 -18.30 29.34
CA TYR A 41 -2.00 -16.99 28.93
C TYR A 41 -0.79 -16.54 29.77
N ARG A 42 -0.78 -16.80 31.07
CA ARG A 42 0.38 -16.57 31.94
C ARG A 42 1.58 -17.40 31.47
N ARG A 43 1.35 -18.67 31.14
CA ARG A 43 2.42 -19.52 30.59
C ARG A 43 2.95 -19.02 29.26
N LEU A 44 2.07 -18.58 28.34
CA LEU A 44 2.48 -17.97 27.07
C LEU A 44 3.36 -16.74 27.28
N SER A 45 3.07 -15.91 28.30
CA SER A 45 3.88 -14.70 28.57
C SER A 45 5.29 -15.00 29.11
N GLU A 46 5.54 -16.26 29.55
CA GLU A 46 6.86 -16.73 30.01
C GLU A 46 7.67 -17.40 28.90
N LEU A 47 7.05 -17.73 27.78
CA LEU A 47 7.72 -18.39 26.66
C LEU A 47 8.35 -17.35 25.75
N ASP A 48 9.57 -17.61 25.32
CA ASP A 48 10.24 -16.82 24.29
C ASP A 48 9.57 -17.07 22.94
N GLU A 49 9.14 -16.02 22.27
CA GLU A 49 8.66 -16.10 20.90
C GLU A 49 9.81 -15.94 19.89
N PRO A 50 9.79 -16.67 18.75
CA PRO A 50 10.80 -16.48 17.73
C PRO A 50 10.66 -15.11 17.09
N LYS A 51 11.78 -14.41 16.89
CA LYS A 51 11.84 -13.13 16.19
C LYS A 51 12.49 -13.27 14.84
N LEU A 52 12.04 -12.44 13.88
CA LEU A 52 12.72 -12.31 12.60
C LEU A 52 14.14 -11.79 12.82
N PRO A 53 15.15 -12.34 12.14
CA PRO A 53 16.54 -11.98 12.38
C PRO A 53 16.85 -10.56 11.93
N VAL A 54 17.57 -9.80 12.76
CA VAL A 54 18.16 -8.49 12.43
C VAL A 54 19.65 -8.70 12.18
N LYS A 55 20.05 -8.73 10.90
CA LYS A 55 21.39 -9.18 10.49
C LYS A 55 22.45 -8.08 10.49
N TYR A 56 22.07 -6.84 10.19
CA TYR A 56 23.02 -5.77 9.85
C TYR A 56 23.11 -4.73 10.95
N PRO A 57 24.33 -4.26 11.30
CA PRO A 57 24.54 -3.20 12.28
C PRO A 57 23.89 -1.89 11.84
N ARG A 58 23.33 -1.14 12.80
CA ARG A 58 22.64 0.13 12.54
C ARG A 58 22.70 1.07 13.72
N GLY A 59 22.73 2.37 13.43
CA GLY A 59 22.47 3.41 14.42
C GLY A 59 20.98 3.76 14.49
N PRO A 60 20.55 4.55 15.49
CA PRO A 60 19.15 4.91 15.69
C PRO A 60 18.60 5.87 14.62
N GLY A 61 19.46 6.47 13.80
CA GLY A 61 19.05 7.51 12.87
C GLY A 61 18.64 8.81 13.57
N TYR A 62 17.96 9.70 12.83
CA TYR A 62 17.49 10.98 13.35
C TYR A 62 16.31 11.53 12.52
N ARG A 63 15.53 12.42 13.14
CA ARG A 63 14.51 13.18 12.44
C ARG A 63 15.18 14.35 11.71
N PRO A 64 15.04 14.47 10.36
CA PRO A 64 15.72 15.53 9.62
C PRO A 64 15.11 16.89 9.93
N SER A 65 15.95 17.93 9.86
CA SER A 65 15.50 19.32 9.90
C SER A 65 14.73 19.70 8.64
N GLN A 66 13.98 20.80 8.68
CA GLN A 66 13.24 21.30 7.51
C GLN A 66 14.18 21.60 6.31
N SER A 67 15.38 22.09 6.56
CA SER A 67 16.39 22.36 5.51
C SER A 67 16.93 21.10 4.84
N GLU A 68 16.94 19.96 5.55
CA GLU A 68 17.32 18.65 5.02
C GLU A 68 16.15 17.91 4.36
N ASN A 69 14.92 18.45 4.48
CA ASN A 69 13.68 17.79 4.07
C ASN A 69 12.70 18.80 3.43
N PRO A 70 13.09 19.50 2.37
CA PRO A 70 12.31 20.60 1.80
C PRO A 70 10.94 20.17 1.25
N LEU A 71 10.80 18.90 0.86
CA LEU A 71 9.53 18.32 0.39
C LEU A 71 8.71 17.69 1.53
N ASN A 72 9.19 17.72 2.76
CA ASN A 72 8.60 16.99 3.91
C ASN A 72 8.40 15.49 3.62
N ALA A 73 9.32 14.88 2.86
CA ALA A 73 9.21 13.50 2.37
C ALA A 73 9.91 12.46 3.26
N TRP A 74 10.89 12.86 4.08
CA TRP A 74 11.52 12.01 5.08
C TRP A 74 10.81 12.13 6.44
N TYR A 75 10.43 10.98 7.02
CA TYR A 75 10.04 10.93 8.43
C TYR A 75 11.28 10.76 9.32
N TRP A 76 12.16 9.80 8.96
CA TRP A 76 13.36 9.48 9.74
C TRP A 76 14.51 9.14 8.79
N ARG A 77 15.68 9.70 9.05
CA ARG A 77 16.91 9.41 8.29
C ARG A 77 17.74 8.37 9.04
N CYS A 78 18.33 7.42 8.31
CA CYS A 78 19.30 6.46 8.83
C CYS A 78 20.30 6.09 7.72
N SER A 79 21.29 5.26 8.06
CA SER A 79 22.18 4.62 7.09
C SER A 79 22.40 3.20 7.59
N ILE A 80 21.76 2.24 6.91
CA ILE A 80 21.93 0.83 7.19
C ILE A 80 22.48 0.19 5.93
N LYS A 81 23.75 -0.18 5.97
CA LYS A 81 24.43 -0.83 4.86
C LYS A 81 24.22 -2.34 4.93
N GLY A 82 23.80 -2.91 3.81
CA GLY A 82 23.70 -4.35 3.62
C GLY A 82 25.06 -5.01 3.38
N GLN A 83 25.05 -6.15 2.71
CA GLN A 83 26.27 -6.84 2.28
C GLN A 83 27.11 -5.94 1.37
N SER A 84 28.42 -6.21 1.32
CA SER A 84 29.36 -5.43 0.49
C SER A 84 29.23 -5.70 -1.01
N LYS A 85 28.50 -6.75 -1.39
CA LYS A 85 28.22 -7.15 -2.79
C LYS A 85 26.80 -7.64 -2.91
N GLY A 86 26.23 -7.51 -4.09
CA GLY A 86 24.87 -7.94 -4.40
C GLY A 86 24.30 -7.13 -5.56
N LYS A 87 23.07 -7.43 -5.95
CA LYS A 87 22.38 -6.75 -7.07
C LYS A 87 22.15 -5.27 -6.81
N LEU A 88 22.01 -4.88 -5.54
CA LEU A 88 21.74 -3.50 -5.10
C LEU A 88 23.01 -2.78 -4.57
N GLU A 89 24.22 -3.29 -4.87
CA GLU A 89 25.47 -2.63 -4.45
C GLU A 89 25.49 -1.17 -4.90
N GLY A 90 25.70 -0.25 -3.94
CA GLY A 90 25.75 1.18 -4.17
C GLY A 90 24.38 1.87 -4.32
N LYS A 91 23.26 1.13 -4.31
CA LYS A 91 21.93 1.69 -4.39
C LYS A 91 21.42 2.15 -3.02
N LYS A 92 20.83 3.35 -2.97
CA LYS A 92 20.19 3.96 -1.80
C LYS A 92 18.67 3.79 -1.88
N ILE A 93 18.09 3.15 -0.87
CA ILE A 93 16.68 2.80 -0.85
C ILE A 93 15.97 3.48 0.33
N ALA A 94 14.89 4.21 0.02
CA ALA A 94 13.96 4.71 1.02
C ALA A 94 12.86 3.68 1.32
N ILE A 95 12.45 3.57 2.57
CA ILE A 95 11.45 2.60 3.02
C ILE A 95 10.19 3.34 3.47
N LYS A 96 9.04 3.05 2.84
CA LYS A 96 7.75 3.61 3.28
C LYS A 96 7.53 3.37 4.77
N ASP A 97 6.96 4.34 5.45
CA ASP A 97 6.93 4.33 6.92
C ASP A 97 5.94 3.32 7.54
N ASN A 98 5.18 2.59 6.74
CA ASN A 98 4.41 1.43 7.20
C ASN A 98 5.19 0.11 7.23
N ILE A 99 6.47 0.09 6.80
CA ILE A 99 7.33 -1.09 6.74
C ILE A 99 8.30 -1.06 7.92
N CYS A 100 8.36 -2.14 8.70
CA CYS A 100 9.24 -2.27 9.85
C CYS A 100 10.71 -2.31 9.45
N VAL A 101 11.51 -1.47 10.08
CA VAL A 101 12.98 -1.50 10.06
C VAL A 101 13.43 -1.50 11.51
N ALA A 102 14.03 -2.57 11.97
CA ALA A 102 14.41 -2.75 13.37
C ALA A 102 15.29 -1.60 13.88
N GLY A 103 14.99 -1.08 15.07
CA GLY A 103 15.73 0.01 15.69
C GLY A 103 15.51 1.40 15.09
N ILE A 104 14.67 1.52 14.06
CA ILE A 104 14.37 2.79 13.39
C ILE A 104 12.92 3.20 13.67
N HIS A 105 12.70 4.46 14.07
CA HIS A 105 11.36 4.98 14.36
C HIS A 105 10.38 4.79 13.21
N MET A 106 9.15 4.43 13.55
CA MET A 106 8.03 4.21 12.65
C MET A 106 6.77 4.84 13.23
N MET A 107 6.06 5.65 12.46
CA MET A 107 4.76 6.23 12.86
C MET A 107 3.63 5.91 11.87
N ASN A 108 3.92 5.34 10.71
CA ASN A 108 2.92 5.05 9.66
C ASN A 108 2.02 6.27 9.35
N GLY A 109 2.63 7.45 9.27
CA GLY A 109 1.92 8.72 9.02
C GLY A 109 1.05 9.23 10.17
N SER A 110 0.93 8.51 11.28
CA SER A 110 0.00 8.79 12.37
C SER A 110 0.67 9.17 13.68
N ALA A 111 0.19 10.23 14.33
CA ALA A 111 0.62 10.58 15.67
C ALA A 111 0.33 9.45 16.70
N VAL A 112 -0.63 8.58 16.41
CA VAL A 112 -0.98 7.44 17.27
C VAL A 112 0.17 6.43 17.39
N LEU A 113 1.00 6.29 16.37
CA LEU A 113 2.19 5.41 16.39
C LEU A 113 3.50 6.16 16.64
N GLU A 114 3.49 7.47 16.82
CA GLU A 114 4.72 8.21 17.09
C GLU A 114 5.43 7.68 18.34
N GLY A 115 6.75 7.42 18.21
CA GLY A 115 7.56 6.83 19.27
C GLY A 115 7.68 5.30 19.20
N PHE A 116 6.93 4.62 18.34
CA PHE A 116 7.13 3.18 18.10
C PHE A 116 8.46 2.92 17.38
N VAL A 117 9.19 1.93 17.86
CA VAL A 117 10.44 1.44 17.25
C VAL A 117 10.29 -0.06 17.07
N PRO A 118 10.22 -0.56 15.82
CA PRO A 118 10.17 -1.99 15.53
C PRO A 118 11.40 -2.72 16.05
N ASP A 119 11.22 -3.96 16.47
CA ASP A 119 12.31 -4.86 16.89
C ASP A 119 12.65 -5.93 15.83
N VAL A 120 12.02 -5.83 14.66
CA VAL A 120 12.20 -6.73 13.52
C VAL A 120 12.40 -5.95 12.21
N ASP A 121 13.09 -6.55 11.26
CA ASP A 121 13.10 -6.12 9.86
C ASP A 121 11.98 -6.84 9.10
N ALA A 122 11.23 -6.11 8.29
CA ALA A 122 10.35 -6.74 7.30
C ALA A 122 11.17 -7.60 6.33
N THR A 123 10.57 -8.66 5.78
CA THR A 123 11.25 -9.54 4.83
C THR A 123 11.87 -8.79 3.65
N VAL A 124 11.16 -7.79 3.12
CA VAL A 124 11.67 -6.96 2.01
C VAL A 124 12.90 -6.14 2.43
N VAL A 125 12.97 -5.67 3.67
CA VAL A 125 14.13 -4.95 4.23
C VAL A 125 15.34 -5.87 4.31
N THR A 126 15.17 -7.08 4.86
CA THR A 126 16.22 -8.08 4.92
C THR A 126 16.76 -8.44 3.54
N ARG A 127 15.87 -8.64 2.54
CA ARG A 127 16.28 -8.95 1.16
C ARG A 127 17.05 -7.82 0.50
N ILE A 128 16.66 -6.58 0.69
CA ILE A 128 17.37 -5.40 0.19
C ILE A 128 18.79 -5.36 0.76
N LEU A 129 18.94 -5.58 2.07
CA LEU A 129 20.23 -5.57 2.74
C LEU A 129 21.08 -6.79 2.36
N ASP A 130 20.48 -7.97 2.20
CA ASP A 130 21.17 -9.19 1.75
C ASP A 130 21.74 -9.06 0.32
N GLU A 131 21.17 -8.18 -0.51
CA GLU A 131 21.64 -7.88 -1.87
C GLU A 131 22.46 -6.56 -1.96
N GLY A 132 22.97 -6.07 -0.84
CA GLY A 132 23.95 -4.98 -0.81
C GLY A 132 23.35 -3.56 -0.87
N GLY A 133 22.02 -3.41 -0.78
CA GLY A 133 21.39 -2.11 -0.73
C GLY A 133 21.69 -1.35 0.56
N GLU A 134 21.65 -0.02 0.51
CA GLU A 134 21.69 0.86 1.69
C GLU A 134 20.31 1.43 1.97
N ILE A 135 19.77 1.18 3.16
CA ILE A 135 18.53 1.82 3.62
C ILE A 135 18.87 3.18 4.19
N THR A 136 18.31 4.25 3.59
CA THR A 136 18.64 5.65 3.89
C THR A 136 17.63 6.34 4.78
N GLY A 137 16.49 5.71 5.04
CA GLY A 137 15.49 6.26 5.95
C GLY A 137 14.07 5.75 5.71
N LYS A 138 13.16 6.27 6.54
CA LYS A 138 11.71 6.05 6.47
C LYS A 138 11.07 7.24 5.75
N ALA A 139 10.35 6.93 4.68
CA ALA A 139 9.64 7.91 3.87
C ALA A 139 8.24 8.16 4.42
N VAL A 140 7.82 9.43 4.51
CA VAL A 140 6.48 9.81 4.97
C VAL A 140 5.41 9.11 4.15
N CYS A 141 4.36 8.67 4.81
CA CYS A 141 3.13 8.17 4.20
C CYS A 141 1.91 8.85 4.81
N GLU A 142 0.77 8.71 4.15
CA GLU A 142 -0.51 9.17 4.67
C GLU A 142 -0.88 8.44 5.96
N ASP A 143 -1.74 9.04 6.79
CA ASP A 143 -2.18 8.47 8.08
C ASP A 143 -2.75 7.07 7.88
N PHE A 144 -2.07 6.08 8.47
CA PHE A 144 -2.32 4.64 8.28
C PHE A 144 -2.50 4.23 6.81
N CYS A 145 -1.86 4.96 5.90
CA CYS A 145 -1.95 4.74 4.45
C CYS A 145 -3.36 4.90 3.86
N PHE A 146 -4.31 5.57 4.55
CA PHE A 146 -5.72 5.65 4.14
C PHE A 146 -6.07 6.97 3.45
N SER A 147 -5.28 7.36 2.45
CA SER A 147 -5.52 8.49 1.55
C SER A 147 -4.68 8.32 0.28
N GLY A 148 -5.19 8.78 -0.86
CA GLY A 148 -4.46 8.84 -2.14
C GLY A 148 -3.82 10.20 -2.43
N ALA A 149 -3.97 11.17 -1.52
CA ALA A 149 -3.35 12.49 -1.63
C ALA A 149 -1.96 12.52 -0.97
N SER A 150 -1.55 13.62 -0.30
CA SER A 150 -0.28 13.66 0.45
C SER A 150 -0.31 14.64 1.61
N PHE A 151 -1.49 14.84 2.23
CA PHE A 151 -1.68 15.87 3.26
C PHE A 151 -2.22 15.36 4.60
N THR A 152 -2.54 14.07 4.70
CA THR A 152 -3.16 13.53 5.93
C THR A 152 -2.15 13.04 6.97
N SER A 153 -0.85 12.99 6.63
CA SER A 153 0.20 12.61 7.57
C SER A 153 0.28 13.58 8.74
N ALA A 154 0.47 13.06 9.95
CA ALA A 154 0.69 13.87 11.15
C ALA A 154 1.96 14.74 11.09
N THR A 155 2.89 14.45 10.16
CA THR A 155 4.07 15.30 9.91
C THR A 155 3.78 16.48 8.99
N GLY A 156 2.54 16.61 8.51
CA GLY A 156 2.14 17.59 7.52
C GLY A 156 2.27 17.08 6.07
N PRO A 157 1.87 17.89 5.09
CA PRO A 157 1.82 17.48 3.68
C PRO A 157 3.20 17.20 3.10
N VAL A 158 3.26 16.19 2.22
CA VAL A 158 4.39 15.97 1.33
C VAL A 158 4.15 16.76 0.04
N HIS A 159 5.10 17.59 -0.33
CA HIS A 159 5.02 18.48 -1.47
C HIS A 159 5.40 17.79 -2.77
N ASN A 160 4.67 18.11 -3.86
CA ASN A 160 4.99 17.58 -5.19
C ASN A 160 6.33 18.16 -5.68
N PRO A 161 7.27 17.31 -6.15
CA PRO A 161 8.58 17.77 -6.61
C PRO A 161 8.53 18.73 -7.81
N HIS A 162 7.48 18.70 -8.62
CA HIS A 162 7.31 19.60 -9.77
C HIS A 162 6.72 20.95 -9.37
N ASN A 163 5.84 20.97 -8.36
CA ASN A 163 5.24 22.21 -7.84
C ASN A 163 4.80 22.00 -6.38
N PRO A 164 5.47 22.64 -5.40
CA PRO A 164 5.19 22.43 -3.97
C PRO A 164 3.79 22.83 -3.50
N ALA A 165 3.02 23.55 -4.31
CA ALA A 165 1.62 23.86 -3.97
C ALA A 165 0.67 22.66 -4.17
N TYR A 166 1.12 21.61 -4.85
CA TYR A 166 0.31 20.45 -5.20
C TYR A 166 0.65 19.24 -4.34
N ASN A 167 -0.31 18.34 -4.22
CA ASN A 167 -0.13 17.03 -3.61
C ASN A 167 0.87 16.19 -4.41
N ALA A 168 1.75 15.45 -3.71
CA ALA A 168 2.65 14.47 -4.35
C ALA A 168 1.93 13.18 -4.76
N GLY A 169 0.71 12.97 -4.28
CA GLY A 169 0.00 11.69 -4.34
C GLY A 169 0.40 10.76 -3.20
N GLY A 170 -0.46 9.83 -2.85
CA GLY A 170 -0.32 8.95 -1.69
C GLY A 170 -0.92 7.55 -1.92
N SER A 171 -0.78 6.75 -0.91
CA SER A 171 -0.19 6.99 0.41
C SER A 171 1.34 6.85 0.47
N SER A 172 2.05 6.40 -0.58
CA SER A 172 3.52 6.35 -0.65
C SER A 172 4.11 7.70 -1.08
N SER A 173 3.61 8.79 -0.47
CA SER A 173 3.91 10.16 -0.86
C SER A 173 5.40 10.50 -0.77
N GLY A 174 6.01 10.26 0.39
CA GLY A 174 7.44 10.48 0.60
C GLY A 174 8.31 9.58 -0.26
N SER A 175 7.96 8.29 -0.40
CA SER A 175 8.71 7.34 -1.22
C SER A 175 8.88 7.84 -2.66
N THR A 176 7.79 8.32 -3.25
CA THR A 176 7.80 8.81 -4.63
C THR A 176 8.50 10.17 -4.74
N ALA A 177 8.19 11.10 -3.83
CA ALA A 177 8.80 12.43 -3.86
C ALA A 177 10.33 12.38 -3.75
N LEU A 178 10.88 11.49 -2.90
CA LEU A 178 12.33 11.29 -2.71
C LEU A 178 13.01 10.73 -3.95
N VAL A 179 12.37 9.76 -4.63
CA VAL A 179 12.89 9.21 -5.89
C VAL A 179 12.95 10.29 -6.98
N VAL A 180 11.86 11.05 -7.14
CA VAL A 180 11.79 12.11 -8.17
C VAL A 180 12.76 13.25 -7.88
N ALA A 181 12.96 13.58 -6.60
CA ALA A 181 13.95 14.59 -6.19
C ALA A 181 15.40 14.11 -6.29
N GLY A 182 15.65 12.81 -6.50
CA GLY A 182 16.99 12.22 -6.54
C GLY A 182 17.65 12.02 -5.17
N ASP A 183 16.88 12.06 -4.08
CA ASP A 183 17.38 11.84 -2.72
C ASP A 183 17.66 10.36 -2.42
N CYS A 184 17.08 9.46 -3.21
CA CYS A 184 17.37 8.03 -3.23
C CYS A 184 17.19 7.46 -4.65
N ASP A 185 17.83 6.33 -4.92
CA ASP A 185 17.76 5.68 -6.24
C ASP A 185 16.42 4.96 -6.43
N MET A 186 15.92 4.37 -5.34
CA MET A 186 14.73 3.53 -5.31
C MET A 186 13.99 3.73 -3.99
N ALA A 187 12.72 3.37 -3.96
CA ALA A 187 11.95 3.32 -2.72
C ALA A 187 11.00 2.12 -2.68
N MET A 188 10.69 1.67 -1.47
CA MET A 188 9.57 0.77 -1.22
C MET A 188 8.29 1.57 -1.03
N GLY A 189 7.23 1.13 -1.69
CA GLY A 189 5.88 1.63 -1.50
C GLY A 189 4.92 0.54 -1.04
N GLY A 190 3.69 0.91 -0.70
CA GLY A 190 2.58 -0.02 -0.46
C GLY A 190 1.35 0.46 -1.23
N ASP A 191 0.49 -0.47 -1.67
CA ASP A 191 -0.66 -0.21 -2.55
C ASP A 191 -1.85 -1.08 -2.14
N GLN A 192 -2.94 -0.47 -1.73
CA GLN A 192 -4.18 -1.10 -1.29
C GLN A 192 -5.42 -0.56 -2.02
N GLY A 193 -5.22 0.56 -2.71
CA GLY A 193 -6.22 1.22 -3.54
C GLY A 193 -5.58 2.06 -4.64
N GLY A 194 -4.24 1.99 -4.77
CA GLY A 194 -3.46 2.76 -5.73
C GLY A 194 -2.21 3.41 -5.16
N SER A 195 -1.85 3.11 -3.91
CA SER A 195 -0.87 3.92 -3.15
C SER A 195 0.61 3.80 -3.59
N ILE A 196 0.96 2.98 -4.57
CA ILE A 196 2.20 3.05 -5.35
C ILE A 196 1.94 3.87 -6.62
N ARG A 197 0.86 3.55 -7.33
CA ARG A 197 0.55 4.03 -8.67
C ARG A 197 0.11 5.48 -8.69
N ILE A 198 -0.74 5.90 -7.73
CA ILE A 198 -1.23 7.29 -7.62
C ILE A 198 -0.08 8.28 -7.44
N PRO A 199 0.80 8.15 -6.42
CA PRO A 199 1.90 9.08 -6.24
C PRO A 199 2.86 9.05 -7.44
N CYS A 200 3.11 7.89 -8.05
CA CYS A 200 3.92 7.80 -9.25
C CYS A 200 3.29 8.53 -10.44
N SER A 201 1.96 8.51 -10.59
CA SER A 201 1.25 9.26 -11.61
C SER A 201 1.34 10.77 -11.40
N TRP A 202 1.13 11.23 -10.17
CA TRP A 202 1.11 12.66 -9.85
C TRP A 202 2.49 13.30 -9.76
N SER A 203 3.52 12.51 -9.42
CA SER A 203 4.90 12.99 -9.29
C SER A 203 5.84 12.56 -10.42
N GLY A 204 5.38 11.73 -11.37
CA GLY A 204 6.15 11.38 -12.56
C GLY A 204 7.23 10.32 -12.31
N ALA A 205 6.98 9.32 -11.49
CA ALA A 205 7.86 8.17 -11.25
C ALA A 205 7.30 6.89 -11.88
N TYR A 206 8.16 5.88 -12.01
CA TYR A 206 7.77 4.51 -12.33
C TYR A 206 7.48 3.75 -11.04
N GLY A 207 6.30 3.14 -10.93
CA GLY A 207 5.92 2.38 -9.74
C GLY A 207 5.08 1.17 -10.09
N LEU A 208 5.50 0.00 -9.63
CA LEU A 208 4.83 -1.26 -9.89
C LEU A 208 4.11 -1.75 -8.62
N LYS A 209 2.81 -1.93 -8.73
CA LYS A 209 2.04 -2.81 -7.86
C LYS A 209 2.18 -4.24 -8.41
N PRO A 210 2.96 -5.11 -7.78
CA PRO A 210 3.17 -6.47 -8.28
C PRO A 210 1.89 -7.30 -8.25
N THR A 211 1.92 -8.46 -8.87
CA THR A 211 0.91 -9.52 -8.62
C THR A 211 0.77 -9.74 -7.11
N TRP A 212 -0.48 -9.84 -6.63
CA TRP A 212 -0.76 -10.08 -5.21
C TRP A 212 -0.04 -11.33 -4.69
N GLY A 213 0.66 -11.20 -3.58
CA GLY A 213 1.46 -12.27 -2.99
C GLY A 213 2.81 -12.54 -3.68
N LEU A 214 3.18 -11.85 -4.77
CA LEU A 214 4.51 -11.98 -5.39
C LEU A 214 5.62 -11.45 -4.46
N VAL A 215 5.36 -10.32 -3.81
CA VAL A 215 6.23 -9.71 -2.81
C VAL A 215 5.64 -9.95 -1.42
N PRO A 216 6.42 -10.48 -0.45
CA PRO A 216 5.93 -10.76 0.90
C PRO A 216 5.59 -9.48 1.67
N TYR A 217 4.61 -9.60 2.57
CA TYR A 217 4.12 -8.52 3.42
C TYR A 217 4.52 -8.66 4.89
N THR A 218 5.30 -9.67 5.25
CA THR A 218 5.79 -9.90 6.62
C THR A 218 6.56 -8.70 7.15
N GLY A 219 6.13 -8.16 8.30
CA GLY A 219 6.72 -6.97 8.90
C GLY A 219 6.24 -5.65 8.29
N VAL A 220 5.16 -5.65 7.50
CA VAL A 220 4.51 -4.44 6.99
C VAL A 220 3.18 -4.24 7.75
N PHE A 221 2.87 -3.01 8.15
CA PHE A 221 1.60 -2.69 8.78
C PHE A 221 0.48 -2.81 7.75
N PRO A 222 -0.50 -3.71 7.93
CA PRO A 222 -1.54 -3.97 6.96
C PRO A 222 -2.73 -3.01 7.10
N ILE A 223 -3.47 -2.85 6.00
CA ILE A 223 -4.80 -2.24 5.98
C ILE A 223 -5.86 -3.34 5.93
N GLU A 224 -5.78 -4.19 4.92
CA GLU A 224 -6.70 -5.29 4.65
C GLU A 224 -5.95 -6.38 3.87
N ALA A 225 -5.82 -7.58 4.45
CA ALA A 225 -4.90 -8.60 3.96
C ALA A 225 -5.16 -9.06 2.51
N THR A 226 -6.39 -8.96 2.02
CA THR A 226 -6.75 -9.36 0.64
C THR A 226 -6.49 -8.25 -0.39
N LEU A 227 -6.22 -7.02 0.06
CA LEU A 227 -5.90 -5.86 -0.78
C LEU A 227 -4.43 -5.43 -0.69
N ASP A 228 -3.74 -5.83 0.37
CA ASP A 228 -2.40 -5.34 0.68
C ASP A 228 -1.34 -5.79 -0.32
N HIS A 229 -0.68 -4.82 -0.96
CA HIS A 229 0.51 -5.01 -1.81
C HIS A 229 1.67 -4.14 -1.31
N THR A 230 2.89 -4.58 -1.55
CA THR A 230 4.09 -3.74 -1.45
C THR A 230 4.95 -3.95 -2.69
N GLY A 231 5.64 -2.89 -3.12
CA GLY A 231 6.38 -2.95 -4.37
C GLY A 231 7.33 -1.78 -4.59
N PRO A 232 8.08 -1.82 -5.71
CA PRO A 232 9.14 -0.88 -6.03
C PRO A 232 8.62 0.41 -6.66
N ILE A 233 9.31 1.52 -6.33
CA ILE A 233 9.19 2.84 -6.95
C ILE A 233 10.60 3.29 -7.34
N ALA A 234 10.77 3.79 -8.57
CA ALA A 234 12.06 4.31 -9.04
C ALA A 234 11.88 5.36 -10.15
N ALA A 235 12.97 6.04 -10.50
CA ALA A 235 13.00 7.00 -11.61
C ALA A 235 13.08 6.34 -12.99
N THR A 236 13.41 5.04 -13.05
CA THR A 236 13.53 4.25 -14.28
C THR A 236 12.86 2.88 -14.15
N THR A 237 12.41 2.33 -15.26
CA THR A 237 11.88 0.96 -15.32
C THR A 237 12.96 -0.08 -14.94
N ALA A 238 14.21 0.18 -15.29
CA ALA A 238 15.33 -0.70 -14.97
C ALA A 238 15.52 -0.85 -13.45
N ASP A 239 15.44 0.24 -12.71
CA ASP A 239 15.54 0.22 -11.25
C ASP A 239 14.30 -0.39 -10.59
N VAL A 240 13.10 -0.20 -11.15
CA VAL A 240 11.88 -0.91 -10.71
C VAL A 240 12.04 -2.42 -10.87
N ALA A 241 12.51 -2.88 -12.04
CA ALA A 241 12.73 -4.29 -12.31
C ALA A 241 13.81 -4.90 -11.40
N LEU A 242 14.89 -4.17 -11.16
CA LEU A 242 16.00 -4.59 -10.30
C LEU A 242 15.54 -4.75 -8.85
N LEU A 243 14.80 -3.78 -8.32
CA LEU A 243 14.27 -3.86 -6.95
C LEU A 243 13.23 -4.97 -6.83
N LEU A 244 12.32 -5.14 -7.82
CA LEU A 244 11.37 -6.25 -7.84
C LEU A 244 12.08 -7.61 -7.80
N GLU A 245 13.14 -7.78 -8.59
CA GLU A 245 13.91 -9.04 -8.66
C GLU A 245 14.54 -9.42 -7.32
N VAL A 246 14.83 -8.43 -6.48
CA VAL A 246 15.37 -8.63 -5.13
C VAL A 246 14.27 -8.94 -4.12
N ILE A 247 13.16 -8.20 -4.14
CA ILE A 247 12.15 -8.29 -3.08
C ILE A 247 11.11 -9.40 -3.30
N ALA A 248 10.92 -9.85 -4.55
CA ALA A 248 9.96 -10.90 -4.90
C ALA A 248 10.38 -12.29 -4.39
N GLY A 249 9.39 -13.16 -4.17
CA GLY A 249 9.64 -14.57 -3.84
C GLY A 249 8.97 -15.05 -2.57
N LYS A 250 9.02 -16.37 -2.33
CA LYS A 250 8.35 -17.03 -1.22
C LYS A 250 8.91 -16.62 0.13
N ASP A 251 8.01 -16.35 1.07
CA ASP A 251 8.29 -16.11 2.50
C ASP A 251 7.43 -17.07 3.33
N PRO A 252 8.03 -17.91 4.17
CA PRO A 252 7.26 -18.88 4.99
C PRO A 252 6.38 -18.20 6.05
N TYR A 253 6.60 -16.92 6.30
CA TYR A 253 5.87 -16.14 7.31
C TYR A 253 4.70 -15.33 6.74
N ASP A 254 4.54 -15.26 5.40
CA ASP A 254 3.42 -14.59 4.75
C ASP A 254 2.35 -15.61 4.31
N PRO A 255 1.23 -15.74 5.03
CA PRO A 255 0.19 -16.73 4.73
C PRO A 255 -0.62 -16.42 3.47
N ARG A 256 -0.48 -15.21 2.90
CA ARG A 256 -1.17 -14.79 1.68
C ARG A 256 -0.56 -15.44 0.43
N GLN A 257 0.70 -15.91 0.53
CA GLN A 257 1.43 -16.52 -0.56
C GLN A 257 1.08 -18.01 -0.73
N ALA A 258 0.16 -18.33 -1.65
CA ALA A 258 -0.12 -19.71 -2.02
C ALA A 258 0.99 -20.28 -2.92
N GLU A 259 1.03 -19.86 -4.16
CA GLU A 259 2.07 -20.14 -5.14
C GLU A 259 2.75 -18.82 -5.55
N VAL A 260 4.07 -18.83 -5.67
CA VAL A 260 4.84 -17.64 -6.04
C VAL A 260 5.72 -18.00 -7.24
N ILE A 261 5.50 -17.32 -8.36
CA ILE A 261 6.26 -17.52 -9.59
C ILE A 261 7.14 -16.28 -9.79
N THR A 262 8.43 -16.41 -9.55
CA THR A 262 9.41 -15.36 -9.81
C THR A 262 10.07 -15.53 -11.17
N LYS A 263 10.47 -14.41 -11.76
CA LYS A 263 11.17 -14.37 -13.06
C LYS A 263 12.41 -13.48 -12.97
N PRO A 264 13.36 -13.58 -13.90
CA PRO A 264 14.47 -12.65 -13.98
C PRO A 264 14.01 -11.33 -14.63
N TYR A 265 13.36 -10.46 -13.85
CA TYR A 265 12.66 -9.27 -14.34
C TYR A 265 13.56 -8.30 -15.10
N THR A 266 14.81 -8.16 -14.69
CA THR A 266 15.81 -7.32 -15.39
C THR A 266 16.11 -7.81 -16.81
N LYS A 267 15.95 -9.11 -17.09
CA LYS A 267 16.16 -9.69 -18.43
C LYS A 267 14.99 -9.46 -19.38
N SER A 268 13.83 -9.06 -18.89
CA SER A 268 12.67 -8.74 -19.73
C SER A 268 12.78 -7.36 -20.39
N LEU A 269 13.73 -6.52 -19.98
CA LEU A 269 13.92 -5.16 -20.46
C LEU A 269 14.63 -5.13 -21.83
N VAL A 270 13.97 -5.63 -22.86
CA VAL A 270 14.56 -5.78 -24.20
C VAL A 270 14.40 -4.52 -25.07
N GLY A 271 13.65 -3.52 -24.62
CA GLY A 271 13.46 -2.25 -25.31
C GLY A 271 12.52 -2.29 -26.50
N ASP A 272 11.73 -3.35 -26.67
CA ASP A 272 10.73 -3.48 -27.73
C ASP A 272 9.45 -4.15 -27.22
N VAL A 273 8.35 -3.92 -27.94
CA VAL A 273 7.03 -4.53 -27.68
C VAL A 273 6.57 -5.37 -28.88
N LYS A 274 7.50 -5.77 -29.76
CA LYS A 274 7.17 -6.51 -30.96
C LYS A 274 6.39 -7.79 -30.62
N GLY A 275 5.22 -7.92 -31.26
CA GLY A 275 4.30 -9.04 -31.07
C GLY A 275 3.36 -8.91 -29.87
N LEU A 276 3.51 -7.91 -29.01
CA LEU A 276 2.57 -7.65 -27.91
C LEU A 276 1.29 -6.97 -28.42
N LYS A 277 0.18 -7.33 -27.80
CA LYS A 277 -1.14 -6.75 -28.04
C LYS A 277 -1.59 -5.97 -26.81
N PHE A 278 -2.09 -4.76 -27.05
CA PHE A 278 -2.55 -3.82 -26.02
C PHE A 278 -4.04 -3.56 -26.16
N GLY A 279 -4.77 -3.60 -25.05
CA GLY A 279 -6.18 -3.27 -24.95
C GLY A 279 -6.39 -1.94 -24.22
N VAL A 280 -6.85 -0.91 -24.91
CA VAL A 280 -7.26 0.36 -24.28
C VAL A 280 -8.65 0.17 -23.70
N VAL A 281 -8.77 0.20 -22.37
CA VAL A 281 -10.02 -0.09 -21.64
C VAL A 281 -10.91 1.14 -21.61
N LYS A 282 -12.05 1.11 -22.34
CA LYS A 282 -13.00 2.23 -22.43
C LYS A 282 -13.43 2.79 -21.07
N GLU A 283 -13.74 1.89 -20.16
CA GLU A 283 -14.30 2.22 -18.86
C GLU A 283 -13.28 2.92 -17.93
N GLY A 284 -11.99 2.89 -18.28
CA GLY A 284 -10.94 3.63 -17.57
C GLY A 284 -10.94 5.13 -17.84
N PHE A 285 -11.68 5.59 -18.85
CA PHE A 285 -11.74 6.99 -19.31
C PHE A 285 -13.10 7.61 -19.02
N GLY A 286 -13.18 8.96 -19.03
CA GLY A 286 -14.46 9.69 -18.99
C GLY A 286 -15.26 9.43 -17.72
N TRP A 287 -14.65 9.43 -16.56
CA TRP A 287 -15.37 9.38 -15.27
C TRP A 287 -16.08 10.71 -15.03
N GLU A 288 -17.42 10.68 -14.98
CA GLU A 288 -18.25 11.87 -14.87
C GLU A 288 -17.91 12.70 -13.63
N GLY A 289 -17.62 13.98 -13.82
CA GLY A 289 -17.24 14.90 -12.75
C GLY A 289 -15.85 14.67 -12.13
N ILE A 290 -15.06 13.73 -12.69
CA ILE A 290 -13.74 13.35 -12.15
C ILE A 290 -12.67 13.43 -13.22
N SER A 291 -12.86 12.80 -14.40
CA SER A 291 -11.85 12.81 -15.46
C SER A 291 -11.56 14.21 -15.98
N GLU A 292 -10.27 14.50 -16.08
CA GLU A 292 -9.77 15.68 -16.83
C GLU A 292 -9.49 15.27 -18.28
N LYS A 293 -10.07 16.02 -19.22
CA LYS A 293 -10.01 15.72 -20.64
C LYS A 293 -8.58 15.61 -21.18
N ASP A 294 -7.70 16.46 -20.73
CA ASP A 294 -6.29 16.48 -21.14
C ASP A 294 -5.50 15.28 -20.59
N VAL A 295 -5.92 14.69 -19.47
CA VAL A 295 -5.38 13.41 -18.96
C VAL A 295 -5.81 12.26 -19.87
N ASP A 296 -7.10 12.17 -20.16
CA ASP A 296 -7.64 11.13 -21.04
C ASP A 296 -6.98 11.20 -22.44
N GLU A 297 -6.90 12.38 -23.05
CA GLU A 297 -6.26 12.62 -24.35
C GLU A 297 -4.76 12.28 -24.34
N SER A 298 -4.05 12.62 -23.26
CA SER A 298 -2.63 12.30 -23.10
C SER A 298 -2.38 10.79 -23.08
N VAL A 299 -3.20 10.03 -22.35
CA VAL A 299 -3.05 8.58 -22.25
C VAL A 299 -3.45 7.88 -23.55
N LEU A 300 -4.51 8.35 -24.24
CA LEU A 300 -4.87 7.84 -25.57
C LEU A 300 -3.74 8.07 -26.57
N SER A 301 -3.14 9.26 -26.59
CA SER A 301 -1.99 9.59 -27.45
C SER A 301 -0.77 8.72 -27.13
N ALA A 302 -0.48 8.52 -25.83
CA ALA A 302 0.61 7.65 -25.38
C ALA A 302 0.38 6.18 -25.76
N SER A 303 -0.86 5.70 -25.72
CA SER A 303 -1.18 4.32 -26.10
C SER A 303 -0.88 4.03 -27.58
N ALA A 304 -1.05 5.00 -28.46
CA ALA A 304 -0.74 4.87 -29.89
C ALA A 304 0.77 4.67 -30.18
N ILE A 305 1.64 5.14 -29.27
CA ILE A 305 3.10 4.94 -29.41
C ILE A 305 3.47 3.45 -29.44
N PHE A 306 2.71 2.59 -28.78
CA PHE A 306 2.98 1.15 -28.81
C PHE A 306 2.82 0.55 -30.21
N GLU A 307 1.99 1.14 -31.11
CA GLU A 307 1.93 0.74 -32.52
C GLU A 307 3.21 1.10 -33.26
N GLU A 308 3.75 2.30 -33.02
CA GLU A 308 5.03 2.75 -33.58
C GLU A 308 6.20 1.85 -33.13
N LEU A 309 6.12 1.32 -31.90
CA LEU A 309 7.08 0.36 -31.33
C LEU A 309 6.87 -1.09 -31.82
N GLY A 310 5.90 -1.35 -32.72
CA GLY A 310 5.63 -2.65 -33.33
C GLY A 310 4.67 -3.54 -32.56
N GLY A 311 3.95 -3.00 -31.58
CA GLY A 311 2.81 -3.63 -30.93
C GLY A 311 1.52 -3.49 -31.74
N GLN A 312 0.44 -4.08 -31.24
CA GLN A 312 -0.92 -3.92 -31.77
C GLN A 312 -1.79 -3.30 -30.68
N VAL A 313 -2.48 -2.20 -30.99
CA VAL A 313 -3.36 -1.51 -30.03
C VAL A 313 -4.80 -1.63 -30.52
N LYS A 314 -5.71 -1.99 -29.62
CA LYS A 314 -7.15 -2.01 -29.88
C LYS A 314 -7.94 -1.53 -28.69
N GLU A 315 -9.11 -0.97 -28.93
CA GLU A 315 -10.05 -0.65 -27.87
C GLU A 315 -10.76 -1.91 -27.38
N ILE A 316 -10.96 -2.03 -26.07
CA ILE A 316 -11.69 -3.12 -25.44
C ILE A 316 -12.65 -2.59 -24.38
N SER A 317 -13.60 -3.41 -23.96
CA SER A 317 -14.58 -3.05 -22.93
C SER A 317 -14.54 -4.04 -21.77
N ILE A 318 -14.48 -3.52 -20.57
CA ILE A 318 -14.58 -4.27 -19.30
C ILE A 318 -15.61 -3.55 -18.40
N PRO A 319 -16.93 -3.72 -18.65
CA PRO A 319 -17.97 -2.98 -17.91
C PRO A 319 -17.86 -3.11 -16.39
N MET A 320 -17.42 -4.28 -15.88
CA MET A 320 -17.22 -4.54 -14.45
C MET A 320 -16.15 -3.63 -13.82
N HIS A 321 -15.28 -2.98 -14.63
CA HIS A 321 -14.30 -2.01 -14.12
C HIS A 321 -14.99 -0.85 -13.37
N ARG A 322 -16.14 -0.36 -13.89
CA ARG A 322 -16.91 0.72 -13.26
C ARG A 322 -17.47 0.33 -11.89
N ASP A 323 -17.80 -0.94 -11.69
CA ASP A 323 -18.30 -1.46 -10.42
C ASP A 323 -17.17 -1.82 -9.44
N GLY A 324 -15.94 -1.94 -9.93
CA GLY A 324 -14.78 -2.36 -9.13
C GLY A 324 -14.50 -1.46 -7.93
N ILE A 325 -14.71 -0.15 -8.06
CA ILE A 325 -14.55 0.79 -6.93
C ILE A 325 -15.57 0.52 -5.81
N HIS A 326 -16.78 0.07 -6.13
CA HIS A 326 -17.81 -0.27 -5.14
C HIS A 326 -17.48 -1.58 -4.41
N VAL A 327 -16.92 -2.56 -5.14
CA VAL A 327 -16.39 -3.80 -4.54
C VAL A 327 -15.26 -3.47 -3.57
N TRP A 328 -14.30 -2.66 -4.02
CA TRP A 328 -13.18 -2.21 -3.20
C TRP A 328 -13.66 -1.48 -1.94
N ASN A 329 -14.57 -0.52 -2.06
CA ASN A 329 -15.06 0.27 -0.91
C ASN A 329 -15.61 -0.62 0.22
N ALA A 330 -16.39 -1.65 -0.11
CA ALA A 330 -16.95 -2.55 0.89
C ALA A 330 -15.85 -3.38 1.58
N VAL A 331 -14.91 -3.93 0.79
CA VAL A 331 -13.80 -4.74 1.30
C VAL A 331 -12.84 -3.87 2.12
N ALA A 332 -12.43 -2.71 1.60
CA ALA A 332 -11.47 -1.84 2.27
C ALA A 332 -12.03 -1.27 3.58
N THR A 333 -13.28 -0.80 3.60
CA THR A 333 -13.85 -0.14 4.79
C THR A 333 -14.09 -1.11 5.93
N GLU A 334 -14.83 -2.20 5.69
CA GLU A 334 -15.16 -3.16 6.74
C GLU A 334 -13.94 -4.02 7.10
N GLY A 335 -13.08 -4.34 6.12
CA GLY A 335 -11.85 -5.09 6.35
C GLY A 335 -10.81 -4.28 7.14
N ALA A 336 -10.61 -3.01 6.83
CA ALA A 336 -9.73 -2.13 7.60
C ALA A 336 -10.24 -1.91 9.03
N LEU A 337 -11.57 -1.76 9.23
CA LEU A 337 -12.14 -1.75 10.59
C LEU A 337 -11.73 -3.01 11.34
N ALA A 338 -11.95 -4.18 10.74
CA ALA A 338 -11.66 -5.46 11.39
C ALA A 338 -10.16 -5.61 11.70
N GLN A 339 -9.30 -5.36 10.72
CA GLN A 339 -7.87 -5.61 10.84
C GLN A 339 -7.12 -4.51 11.58
N MET A 340 -7.25 -3.26 11.14
CA MET A 340 -6.51 -2.14 11.73
C MET A 340 -7.02 -1.73 13.09
N ILE A 341 -8.36 -1.72 13.28
CA ILE A 341 -8.98 -1.11 14.46
C ILE A 341 -9.35 -2.17 15.49
N LEU A 342 -10.22 -3.12 15.16
CA LEU A 342 -10.74 -4.08 16.14
C LEU A 342 -9.66 -5.06 16.63
N HIS A 343 -8.70 -5.41 15.77
CA HIS A 343 -7.62 -6.36 16.06
C HIS A 343 -6.23 -5.73 16.01
N ASP A 344 -6.13 -4.44 16.38
CA ASP A 344 -4.90 -3.74 16.72
C ASP A 344 -3.77 -3.85 15.66
N GLY A 345 -4.14 -3.72 14.37
CA GLY A 345 -3.22 -3.60 13.25
C GLY A 345 -2.91 -4.91 12.54
N MET A 346 -2.80 -6.04 13.25
CA MET A 346 -2.37 -7.30 12.60
C MET A 346 -3.53 -8.20 12.14
N GLY A 347 -4.75 -7.97 12.62
CA GLY A 347 -5.87 -8.89 12.37
C GLY A 347 -5.72 -10.20 13.15
N LEU A 348 -6.59 -11.18 12.84
CA LEU A 348 -6.59 -12.52 13.42
C LEU A 348 -6.86 -13.55 12.32
N ASN A 349 -6.85 -14.84 12.71
CA ASN A 349 -7.28 -15.98 11.90
C ASN A 349 -6.39 -16.32 10.69
N TRP A 350 -5.10 -15.98 10.73
CA TRP A 350 -4.15 -16.35 9.71
C TRP A 350 -2.87 -16.95 10.33
N ALA A 351 -2.20 -17.82 9.58
CA ALA A 351 -0.98 -18.50 10.00
C ALA A 351 0.23 -17.79 9.40
N GLY A 352 0.87 -16.91 10.17
CA GLY A 352 2.02 -16.12 9.73
C GLY A 352 2.71 -15.49 10.92
N TYR A 353 3.63 -14.57 10.65
CA TYR A 353 4.33 -13.84 11.69
C TYR A 353 3.51 -12.61 12.14
N TYR A 354 3.20 -12.56 13.42
CA TYR A 354 2.60 -11.39 14.07
C TYR A 354 3.67 -10.55 14.75
N THR A 355 3.74 -9.26 14.45
CA THR A 355 4.64 -8.31 15.14
C THR A 355 4.01 -7.93 16.48
N THR A 356 4.23 -8.76 17.51
CA THR A 356 3.59 -8.61 18.83
C THR A 356 3.90 -7.28 19.51
N ALA A 357 5.12 -6.75 19.34
CA ALA A 357 5.51 -5.43 19.83
C ALA A 357 4.64 -4.31 19.20
N LEU A 358 4.30 -4.43 17.91
CA LEU A 358 3.42 -3.48 17.23
C LEU A 358 1.98 -3.57 17.75
N VAL A 359 1.45 -4.79 17.88
CA VAL A 359 0.10 -5.03 18.42
C VAL A 359 -0.04 -4.41 19.79
N ASP A 360 0.94 -4.65 20.68
CA ASP A 360 0.92 -4.14 22.06
C ASP A 360 1.03 -2.61 22.12
N TYR A 361 1.95 -2.02 21.34
CA TYR A 361 2.12 -0.56 21.30
C TYR A 361 0.87 0.13 20.72
N TYR A 362 0.47 -0.27 19.53
CA TYR A 362 -0.65 0.32 18.82
C TYR A 362 -1.98 0.11 19.56
N GLY A 363 -2.21 -1.10 20.08
CA GLY A 363 -3.41 -1.41 20.84
C GLY A 363 -3.63 -0.52 22.06
N ARG A 364 -2.55 -0.12 22.75
CA ARG A 364 -2.63 0.85 23.85
C ARG A 364 -2.79 2.27 23.35
N ALA A 365 -1.96 2.68 22.38
CA ALA A 365 -1.92 4.05 21.89
C ALA A 365 -3.26 4.47 21.27
N ARG A 366 -3.85 3.64 20.40
CA ARG A 366 -5.13 3.98 19.74
C ARG A 366 -6.30 4.17 20.71
N ARG A 367 -6.27 3.53 21.89
CA ARG A 367 -7.34 3.67 22.89
C ARG A 367 -7.28 4.99 23.67
N VAL A 368 -6.14 5.65 23.68
CA VAL A 368 -5.93 6.92 24.41
C VAL A 368 -5.70 8.11 23.49
N MET A 369 -5.40 7.86 22.20
CA MET A 369 -5.06 8.88 21.20
C MET A 369 -5.96 8.85 19.97
N ALA A 370 -7.15 8.23 20.03
CA ALA A 370 -8.05 8.05 18.89
C ALA A 370 -8.44 9.36 18.19
N ASP A 371 -8.51 10.47 18.92
CA ASP A 371 -8.81 11.79 18.35
C ASP A 371 -7.74 12.28 17.36
N ASN A 372 -6.52 11.72 17.43
CA ASN A 372 -5.40 12.08 16.55
C ASN A 372 -5.42 11.33 15.21
N PHE A 373 -6.34 10.40 14.98
CA PHE A 373 -6.54 9.84 13.64
C PHE A 373 -6.98 10.91 12.65
N SER A 374 -6.55 10.79 11.40
CA SER A 374 -7.07 11.61 10.31
C SER A 374 -8.57 11.36 10.08
N ASP A 375 -9.24 12.28 9.41
CA ASP A 375 -10.66 12.13 9.12
C ASP A 375 -10.96 10.93 8.21
N THR A 376 -10.03 10.54 7.33
CA THR A 376 -10.18 9.30 6.53
C THR A 376 -10.20 8.06 7.40
N VAL A 377 -9.29 7.95 8.39
CA VAL A 377 -9.28 6.82 9.34
C VAL A 377 -10.51 6.86 10.26
N LYS A 378 -10.90 8.04 10.76
CA LYS A 378 -12.15 8.20 11.52
C LYS A 378 -13.37 7.75 10.73
N SER A 379 -13.41 8.05 9.42
CA SER A 379 -14.49 7.60 8.53
C SER A 379 -14.54 6.07 8.40
N VAL A 380 -13.38 5.41 8.29
CA VAL A 380 -13.31 3.94 8.30
C VAL A 380 -13.89 3.37 9.59
N ILE A 381 -13.55 3.96 10.73
CA ILE A 381 -14.07 3.52 12.04
C ILE A 381 -15.59 3.69 12.08
N LEU A 382 -16.08 4.88 11.74
CA LEU A 382 -17.51 5.21 11.88
C LEU A 382 -18.37 4.44 10.87
N LEU A 383 -17.99 4.46 9.59
CA LEU A 383 -18.74 3.76 8.55
C LEU A 383 -18.62 2.25 8.69
N GLY A 384 -17.42 1.74 8.91
CA GLY A 384 -17.20 0.30 9.06
C GLY A 384 -17.97 -0.27 10.25
N GLN A 385 -17.94 0.41 11.41
CA GLN A 385 -18.69 -0.01 12.59
C GLN A 385 -20.21 0.07 12.36
N TYR A 386 -20.70 1.15 11.72
CA TYR A 386 -22.12 1.26 11.34
C TYR A 386 -22.56 0.11 10.43
N MET A 387 -21.73 -0.26 9.43
CA MET A 387 -22.02 -1.37 8.52
C MET A 387 -22.00 -2.71 9.26
N ALA A 388 -21.05 -2.93 10.15
CA ALA A 388 -20.97 -4.14 10.96
C ALA A 388 -22.18 -4.29 11.89
N ASP A 389 -22.56 -3.23 12.58
CA ASP A 389 -23.69 -3.25 13.54
C ASP A 389 -25.06 -3.40 12.84
N LYS A 390 -25.23 -2.75 11.67
CA LYS A 390 -26.50 -2.69 10.97
C LYS A 390 -26.71 -3.85 9.99
N TYR A 391 -25.62 -4.33 9.39
CA TYR A 391 -25.64 -5.27 8.27
C TYR A 391 -24.75 -6.51 8.46
N TYR A 392 -24.16 -6.67 9.65
CA TYR A 392 -23.55 -7.93 10.12
C TYR A 392 -22.42 -8.45 9.24
N GLY A 393 -21.63 -7.57 8.59
CA GLY A 393 -20.56 -7.97 7.67
C GLY A 393 -21.02 -8.49 6.31
N ARG A 394 -22.31 -8.37 6.00
CA ARG A 394 -22.91 -8.85 4.74
C ARG A 394 -22.29 -8.21 3.51
N TYR A 395 -21.94 -6.93 3.58
CA TYR A 395 -21.42 -6.21 2.42
C TYR A 395 -19.92 -6.49 2.21
N TYR A 396 -19.15 -6.68 3.27
CA TYR A 396 -17.80 -7.24 3.15
C TYR A 396 -17.83 -8.60 2.45
N ALA A 397 -18.65 -9.53 2.95
CA ALA A 397 -18.77 -10.87 2.37
C ALA A 397 -19.23 -10.83 0.90
N LYS A 398 -20.20 -9.94 0.56
CA LYS A 398 -20.62 -9.75 -0.83
C LYS A 398 -19.51 -9.16 -1.70
N GLY A 399 -18.75 -8.20 -1.18
CA GLY A 399 -17.55 -7.64 -1.83
C GLY A 399 -16.55 -8.73 -2.16
N GLN A 400 -16.17 -9.53 -1.16
CA GLN A 400 -15.26 -10.66 -1.35
C GLN A 400 -15.77 -11.69 -2.36
N ASN A 401 -17.06 -11.98 -2.40
CA ASN A 401 -17.66 -12.87 -3.39
C ASN A 401 -17.65 -12.27 -4.82
N LEU A 402 -17.61 -10.95 -4.95
CA LEU A 402 -17.53 -10.26 -6.23
C LEU A 402 -16.08 -10.09 -6.74
N VAL A 403 -15.07 -10.20 -5.88
CA VAL A 403 -13.65 -10.17 -6.28
C VAL A 403 -13.31 -11.17 -7.37
N PRO A 404 -13.68 -12.47 -7.28
CA PRO A 404 -13.45 -13.42 -8.38
C PRO A 404 -14.18 -13.05 -9.68
N VAL A 405 -15.37 -12.43 -9.61
CA VAL A 405 -16.12 -11.97 -10.79
C VAL A 405 -15.40 -10.82 -11.47
N LEU A 406 -14.93 -9.84 -10.69
CA LEU A 406 -14.14 -8.72 -11.19
C LEU A 406 -12.83 -9.21 -11.81
N ARG A 407 -12.11 -10.13 -11.14
CA ARG A 407 -10.88 -10.75 -11.67
C ARG A 407 -11.14 -11.46 -13.00
N ALA A 408 -12.17 -12.29 -13.07
CA ALA A 408 -12.52 -13.01 -14.31
C ALA A 408 -12.83 -12.07 -15.48
N ALA A 409 -13.35 -10.85 -15.23
CA ALA A 409 -13.58 -9.86 -16.27
C ALA A 409 -12.27 -9.34 -16.88
N TYR A 410 -11.24 -9.12 -16.07
CA TYR A 410 -9.89 -8.77 -16.53
C TYR A 410 -9.20 -9.95 -17.21
N ASP A 411 -9.24 -11.14 -16.59
CA ASP A 411 -8.67 -12.37 -17.17
C ASP A 411 -9.22 -12.61 -18.59
N LYS A 412 -10.55 -12.44 -18.75
CA LYS A 412 -11.21 -12.60 -20.05
C LYS A 412 -10.72 -11.59 -21.09
N ALA A 413 -10.52 -10.34 -20.68
CA ALA A 413 -9.97 -9.32 -21.59
C ALA A 413 -8.51 -9.63 -21.97
N LEU A 414 -7.73 -10.15 -21.02
CA LEU A 414 -6.33 -10.55 -21.22
C LEU A 414 -6.15 -11.86 -22.02
N GLU A 415 -7.22 -12.62 -22.31
CA GLU A 415 -7.15 -13.70 -23.31
C GLU A 415 -6.87 -13.16 -24.73
N ASP A 416 -7.38 -11.97 -25.04
CA ASP A 416 -7.32 -11.35 -26.36
C ASP A 416 -6.12 -10.40 -26.56
N VAL A 417 -5.56 -9.89 -25.45
CA VAL A 417 -4.43 -8.95 -25.41
C VAL A 417 -3.45 -9.35 -24.32
N ASP A 418 -2.22 -8.84 -24.40
CA ASP A 418 -1.18 -9.14 -23.42
C ASP A 418 -1.18 -8.12 -22.27
N LEU A 419 -1.57 -6.89 -22.54
CA LEU A 419 -1.61 -5.79 -21.57
C LEU A 419 -2.87 -4.93 -21.77
N LEU A 420 -3.38 -4.39 -20.64
CA LEU A 420 -4.43 -3.39 -20.64
C LEU A 420 -3.84 -2.00 -20.38
N ILE A 421 -4.48 -0.98 -20.97
CA ILE A 421 -4.07 0.42 -20.83
C ILE A 421 -5.26 1.28 -20.40
N MET A 422 -5.02 2.17 -19.45
CA MET A 422 -5.93 3.25 -19.04
C MET A 422 -5.15 4.34 -18.31
N PRO A 423 -5.72 5.53 -18.04
CA PRO A 423 -5.12 6.48 -17.09
C PRO A 423 -4.88 5.83 -15.74
N THR A 424 -3.72 6.05 -15.14
CA THR A 424 -3.47 5.57 -13.76
C THR A 424 -4.48 6.20 -12.81
N VAL A 425 -4.62 7.50 -12.89
CA VAL A 425 -5.67 8.26 -12.21
C VAL A 425 -6.34 9.20 -13.22
N PRO A 426 -7.63 9.50 -13.06
CA PRO A 426 -8.39 10.26 -14.06
C PRO A 426 -8.11 11.77 -14.04
N MET A 427 -7.26 12.26 -13.12
CA MET A 427 -6.95 13.68 -12.99
C MET A 427 -5.48 13.89 -12.61
N LYS A 428 -4.98 15.10 -12.84
CA LYS A 428 -3.66 15.55 -12.37
C LYS A 428 -3.65 15.78 -10.86
N ALA A 429 -2.44 15.98 -10.31
CA ALA A 429 -2.25 16.35 -8.90
C ALA A 429 -3.13 17.54 -8.50
N THR A 430 -3.81 17.41 -7.37
CA THR A 430 -4.65 18.48 -6.79
C THR A 430 -3.83 19.41 -5.91
N LEU A 431 -4.29 20.64 -5.71
CA LEU A 431 -3.68 21.54 -4.73
C LEU A 431 -3.75 20.94 -3.32
N ILE A 432 -2.70 21.19 -2.53
CA ILE A 432 -2.72 20.89 -1.10
C ILE A 432 -3.79 21.79 -0.46
N PRO A 433 -4.78 21.22 0.26
CA PRO A 433 -5.86 22.00 0.83
C PRO A 433 -5.39 22.85 2.00
N VAL A 434 -5.99 24.04 2.14
CA VAL A 434 -5.85 24.91 3.30
C VAL A 434 -7.22 25.03 3.94
N ASP A 435 -7.36 24.62 5.18
CA ASP A 435 -8.61 24.63 5.96
C ASP A 435 -9.83 24.07 5.18
N PRO A 436 -9.75 22.84 4.64
CA PRO A 436 -10.82 22.28 3.83
C PRO A 436 -12.06 21.98 4.67
N THR A 437 -13.22 22.14 4.07
CA THR A 437 -14.44 21.50 4.63
C THR A 437 -14.30 19.98 4.63
N VAL A 438 -15.06 19.29 5.45
CA VAL A 438 -15.05 17.81 5.51
C VAL A 438 -15.29 17.19 4.14
N ALA A 439 -16.22 17.74 3.35
CA ALA A 439 -16.53 17.24 2.00
C ALA A 439 -15.35 17.43 1.04
N GLU A 440 -14.69 18.60 1.07
CA GLU A 440 -13.49 18.86 0.27
C GLU A 440 -12.33 17.95 0.70
N TYR A 441 -12.14 17.76 2.02
CA TYR A 441 -11.13 16.86 2.56
C TYR A 441 -11.27 15.46 1.95
N PHE A 442 -12.45 14.84 2.02
CA PHE A 442 -12.68 13.50 1.47
C PHE A 442 -12.54 13.45 -0.05
N LYS A 443 -13.04 14.47 -0.75
CA LYS A 443 -12.91 14.56 -2.20
C LYS A 443 -11.43 14.58 -2.62
N ILE A 444 -10.58 15.34 -1.94
CA ILE A 444 -9.15 15.43 -2.23
C ILE A 444 -8.43 14.16 -1.79
N ALA A 445 -8.76 13.61 -0.62
CA ALA A 445 -8.08 12.44 -0.05
C ALA A 445 -8.38 11.14 -0.80
N LEU A 446 -9.59 10.95 -1.35
CA LEU A 446 -10.08 9.67 -1.88
C LEU A 446 -10.67 9.76 -3.31
N GLY A 447 -10.74 10.94 -3.91
CA GLY A 447 -11.44 11.16 -5.18
C GLY A 447 -10.72 10.65 -6.43
N MET A 448 -9.54 10.03 -6.33
CA MET A 448 -8.72 9.60 -7.47
C MET A 448 -8.68 8.07 -7.70
N LEU A 449 -9.39 7.29 -6.90
CA LEU A 449 -9.20 5.83 -6.78
C LEU A 449 -9.82 4.99 -7.91
N GLN A 450 -10.59 5.59 -8.82
CA GLN A 450 -11.49 4.91 -9.76
C GLN A 450 -10.82 3.82 -10.61
N ASN A 451 -9.62 4.10 -11.12
CA ASN A 451 -8.91 3.15 -11.98
C ASN A 451 -7.95 2.24 -11.19
N THR A 452 -7.45 2.69 -10.06
CA THR A 452 -6.44 1.95 -9.29
C THR A 452 -7.03 0.91 -8.36
N ALA A 453 -8.07 1.25 -7.61
CA ALA A 453 -8.67 0.40 -6.59
C ALA A 453 -9.26 -0.93 -7.12
N PRO A 454 -9.90 -0.99 -8.31
CA PRO A 454 -10.36 -2.26 -8.88
C PRO A 454 -9.22 -3.27 -9.10
N ILE A 455 -8.01 -2.78 -9.41
CA ILE A 455 -6.85 -3.62 -9.70
C ILE A 455 -6.22 -4.20 -8.42
N ASP A 456 -6.44 -3.60 -7.26
CA ASP A 456 -6.10 -4.23 -5.98
C ASP A 456 -6.98 -5.43 -5.68
N CYS A 457 -8.29 -5.30 -5.93
CA CYS A 457 -9.24 -6.42 -5.79
C CYS A 457 -8.95 -7.55 -6.78
N SER A 458 -8.63 -7.22 -8.03
CA SER A 458 -8.39 -8.23 -9.07
C SER A 458 -7.03 -8.90 -8.94
N HIS A 459 -6.10 -8.32 -8.17
CA HIS A 459 -4.76 -8.82 -7.89
C HIS A 459 -3.75 -8.78 -9.06
N HIS A 460 -4.16 -8.31 -10.25
CA HIS A 460 -3.28 -8.21 -11.42
C HIS A 460 -2.10 -7.27 -11.16
N PRO A 461 -0.92 -7.55 -11.72
CA PRO A 461 0.19 -6.61 -11.68
C PRO A 461 -0.17 -5.36 -12.48
N ALA A 462 0.16 -4.19 -11.94
CA ALA A 462 -0.12 -2.92 -12.60
C ALA A 462 0.97 -1.89 -12.31
N MET A 463 1.44 -1.22 -13.35
CA MET A 463 2.53 -0.26 -13.27
C MET A 463 2.09 1.10 -13.77
N ASN A 464 2.39 2.15 -13.01
CA ASN A 464 2.35 3.51 -13.52
C ASN A 464 3.57 3.79 -14.39
N VAL A 465 3.32 4.30 -15.58
CA VAL A 465 4.32 4.80 -16.54
C VAL A 465 4.04 6.27 -16.80
N PRO A 466 4.93 7.20 -16.44
CA PRO A 466 4.79 8.60 -16.80
C PRO A 466 4.74 8.75 -18.31
N CYS A 467 3.69 9.37 -18.87
CA CYS A 467 3.48 9.39 -20.32
C CYS A 467 3.39 10.80 -20.93
N ALA A 468 3.07 11.81 -20.13
CA ALA A 468 2.96 13.18 -20.59
C ALA A 468 3.11 14.17 -19.42
N LYS A 469 3.19 15.46 -19.75
CA LYS A 469 2.98 16.57 -18.82
C LYS A 469 1.87 17.47 -19.36
N SER A 470 0.94 17.84 -18.49
CA SER A 470 -0.09 18.85 -18.80
C SER A 470 -0.08 19.92 -17.72
N ASN A 471 -0.03 21.19 -18.15
CA ASN A 471 0.08 22.34 -17.25
C ASN A 471 1.24 22.23 -16.23
N GLY A 472 2.37 21.62 -16.65
CA GLY A 472 3.55 21.41 -15.81
C GLY A 472 3.46 20.25 -14.84
N LEU A 473 2.34 19.53 -14.78
CA LEU A 473 2.12 18.37 -13.91
C LEU A 473 2.19 17.08 -14.71
N PRO A 474 2.75 16.00 -14.13
CA PRO A 474 2.81 14.69 -14.76
C PRO A 474 1.43 14.06 -15.00
N VAL A 475 1.34 13.23 -16.05
CA VAL A 475 0.22 12.34 -16.36
C VAL A 475 0.77 10.92 -16.44
N GLY A 476 0.10 9.98 -15.76
CA GLY A 476 0.48 8.58 -15.73
C GLY A 476 -0.47 7.69 -16.53
N MET A 477 0.12 6.82 -17.33
CA MET A 477 -0.54 5.70 -17.99
C MET A 477 -0.36 4.43 -17.15
N MET A 478 -1.41 3.65 -16.90
CA MET A 478 -1.34 2.38 -16.21
C MET A 478 -1.30 1.22 -17.23
N LEU A 479 -0.28 0.38 -17.07
CA LEU A 479 -0.15 -0.90 -17.79
C LEU A 479 -0.53 -2.03 -16.81
N ILE A 480 -1.44 -2.93 -17.23
CA ILE A 480 -1.93 -4.04 -16.41
C ILE A 480 -1.66 -5.34 -17.17
N GLY A 481 -1.02 -6.31 -16.51
CA GLY A 481 -0.69 -7.63 -17.09
C GLY A 481 -1.48 -8.77 -16.45
N ARG A 482 -1.28 -10.00 -16.96
CA ARG A 482 -1.78 -11.24 -16.34
C ARG A 482 -1.07 -11.49 -15.02
N LEU A 483 -1.72 -12.26 -14.15
CA LEU A 483 -1.11 -12.69 -12.87
C LEU A 483 0.25 -13.37 -13.14
N PHE A 484 1.27 -12.95 -12.40
CA PHE A 484 2.66 -13.39 -12.51
C PHE A 484 3.34 -13.12 -13.87
N GLU A 485 2.75 -12.23 -14.68
CA GLU A 485 3.39 -11.66 -15.88
C GLU A 485 3.88 -10.22 -15.66
N ASP A 486 4.36 -9.93 -14.47
CA ASP A 486 4.97 -8.64 -14.09
C ASP A 486 6.13 -8.29 -15.03
N ASP A 487 6.83 -9.27 -15.56
CA ASP A 487 7.90 -9.12 -16.56
C ASP A 487 7.40 -8.56 -17.90
N VAL A 488 6.18 -8.90 -18.33
CA VAL A 488 5.58 -8.37 -19.56
C VAL A 488 5.20 -6.90 -19.37
N VAL A 489 4.68 -6.54 -18.17
CA VAL A 489 4.40 -5.15 -17.80
C VAL A 489 5.68 -4.31 -17.83
N LEU A 490 6.76 -4.80 -17.21
CA LEU A 490 8.07 -4.16 -17.21
C LEU A 490 8.67 -4.02 -18.61
N ARG A 491 8.52 -5.04 -19.47
CA ARG A 491 8.98 -4.99 -20.87
C ARG A 491 8.32 -3.85 -21.64
N ALA A 492 7.01 -3.69 -21.51
CA ALA A 492 6.28 -2.63 -22.19
C ALA A 492 6.64 -1.24 -21.65
N ALA A 493 6.79 -1.13 -20.33
CA ALA A 493 7.21 0.11 -19.68
C ALA A 493 8.62 0.54 -20.10
N ASP A 494 9.58 -0.40 -20.17
CA ASP A 494 10.96 -0.17 -20.64
C ASP A 494 11.01 0.32 -22.11
N ALA A 495 10.21 -0.32 -22.97
CA ALA A 495 10.13 0.10 -24.37
C ALA A 495 9.56 1.51 -24.50
N PHE A 496 8.50 1.84 -23.75
CA PHE A 496 7.92 3.18 -23.71
C PHE A 496 8.91 4.21 -23.17
N GLU A 497 9.57 3.93 -22.04
CA GLU A 497 10.57 4.83 -21.44
C GLU A 497 11.68 5.19 -22.41
N LYS A 498 12.16 4.23 -23.21
CA LYS A 498 13.23 4.42 -24.22
C LYS A 498 12.85 5.34 -25.38
N THR A 499 11.56 5.62 -25.58
CA THR A 499 11.12 6.63 -26.59
C THR A 499 11.49 8.03 -26.16
N GLY A 500 11.65 8.31 -24.86
CA GLY A 500 11.96 9.62 -24.33
C GLY A 500 10.80 10.62 -24.36
N VAL A 501 9.58 10.21 -24.69
CA VAL A 501 8.41 11.10 -24.83
C VAL A 501 8.09 11.86 -23.55
N TYR A 502 8.34 11.27 -22.39
CA TYR A 502 8.08 11.94 -21.11
C TYR A 502 9.20 12.89 -20.65
N LYS A 503 10.41 12.81 -21.17
CA LYS A 503 11.61 13.55 -20.72
C LYS A 503 11.49 15.06 -20.85
#